data_acf9596aa521a25155c4e7d80b2cfc19
#
_entry.id   acf9596aa521a25155c4e7d80b2cfc19
#
_cell.length_a   1.000
_cell.length_b   1.000
_cell.length_c   1.000
_cell.angle_alpha   90.00
_cell.angle_beta   90.00
_cell.angle_gamma   90.00
#
_symmetry.space_group_name_H-M   'P 1'
#
loop_
_entity.id
_entity.type
_entity.pdbx_description
1 polymer ?
#
loop_
_entity_poly.entity_id
_entity_poly.type
_entity_poly.pdbx_seq_one_letter_code
_entity_poly.pdbx_strand_id
1 'polypeptide(L)'
;MTNLLEKALLTGFGIFVLTIFISMINPFIIHITEFNGTIKNDIISYEHFFNEVDIAVKYIIENPDESYLREIDYPKDLNVTFNDFYVKYDFLIENKLNYKIYEYSKPFINHFYRNLSKTTLILNVSCFQNFIVVYFN
;
A
#
# COMPACT_ATOMS: atom_id res chain seq x y z
N MET A 1 -47.16 44.04 -10.04
CA MET A 1 -46.12 44.11 -8.98
C MET A 1 -45.99 42.82 -8.15
N THR A 2 -47.08 42.16 -7.80
CA THR A 2 -47.08 40.88 -7.06
C THR A 2 -46.24 39.77 -7.72
N ASN A 3 -46.24 39.70 -9.06
CA ASN A 3 -45.54 38.64 -9.81
C ASN A 3 -44.01 38.75 -9.75
N LEU A 4 -43.43 39.91 -9.50
CA LEU A 4 -41.98 40.13 -9.45
C LEU A 4 -41.45 39.78 -8.05
N LEU A 5 -42.18 40.08 -7.02
CA LEU A 5 -41.85 39.78 -5.63
C LEU A 5 -41.95 38.27 -5.33
N GLU A 6 -42.97 37.64 -5.91
CA GLU A 6 -43.18 36.20 -5.81
C GLU A 6 -42.05 35.41 -6.49
N LYS A 7 -41.64 35.84 -7.69
CA LYS A 7 -40.49 35.24 -8.40
C LYS A 7 -39.17 35.42 -7.64
N ALA A 8 -38.92 36.60 -7.07
CA ALA A 8 -37.73 36.88 -6.27
C ALA A 8 -37.71 36.04 -5.02
N LEU A 9 -38.85 35.85 -4.36
CA LEU A 9 -38.97 35.05 -3.15
C LEU A 9 -38.75 33.55 -3.44
N LEU A 10 -39.32 33.06 -4.56
CA LEU A 10 -39.13 31.67 -5.00
C LEU A 10 -37.67 31.39 -5.38
N THR A 11 -37.03 32.33 -6.06
CA THR A 11 -35.61 32.20 -6.45
C THR A 11 -34.70 32.23 -5.20
N GLY A 12 -34.97 33.16 -4.27
CA GLY A 12 -34.22 33.25 -3.01
C GLY A 12 -34.36 32.01 -2.14
N PHE A 13 -35.58 31.44 -2.06
CA PHE A 13 -35.82 30.19 -1.37
C PHE A 13 -35.09 29.00 -2.04
N GLY A 14 -35.10 28.94 -3.37
CA GLY A 14 -34.36 27.91 -4.12
C GLY A 14 -32.86 27.96 -3.88
N ILE A 15 -32.26 29.16 -3.89
CA ILE A 15 -30.84 29.34 -3.57
C ILE A 15 -30.55 28.92 -2.13
N PHE A 16 -31.39 29.27 -1.16
CA PHE A 16 -31.24 28.92 0.23
C PHE A 16 -31.27 27.40 0.44
N VAL A 17 -32.24 26.70 -0.16
CA VAL A 17 -32.31 25.23 -0.10
C VAL A 17 -31.09 24.58 -0.74
N LEU A 18 -30.63 25.09 -1.90
CA LEU A 18 -29.44 24.60 -2.58
C LEU A 18 -28.19 24.75 -1.71
N THR A 19 -28.03 25.87 -1.00
CA THR A 19 -26.91 26.14 -0.11
C THR A 19 -26.88 25.16 1.06
N ILE A 20 -28.07 24.86 1.62
CA ILE A 20 -28.17 23.85 2.70
C ILE A 20 -27.77 22.46 2.17
N PHE A 21 -28.26 22.08 0.99
CA PHE A 21 -27.90 20.79 0.38
C PHE A 21 -26.40 20.66 0.15
N ILE A 22 -25.75 21.67 -0.41
CA ILE A 22 -24.29 21.68 -0.63
C ILE A 22 -23.54 21.58 0.70
N SER A 23 -24.00 22.31 1.73
CA SER A 23 -23.39 22.25 3.07
C SER A 23 -23.48 20.88 3.71
N MET A 24 -24.56 20.14 3.46
CA MET A 24 -24.73 18.77 3.98
C MET A 24 -23.91 17.74 3.21
N ILE A 25 -23.72 17.92 1.89
CA ILE A 25 -23.00 16.96 1.05
C ILE A 25 -21.46 17.13 1.16
N ASN A 26 -21.01 18.38 1.35
CA ASN A 26 -19.57 18.68 1.38
C ASN A 26 -18.75 17.85 2.37
N PRO A 27 -19.16 17.63 3.64
CA PRO A 27 -18.43 16.78 4.57
C PRO A 27 -18.34 15.32 4.11
N PHE A 28 -19.35 14.81 3.39
CA PHE A 28 -19.30 13.45 2.85
C PHE A 28 -18.29 13.34 1.70
N ILE A 29 -18.22 14.33 0.84
CA ILE A 29 -17.24 14.37 -0.27
C ILE A 29 -15.82 14.44 0.29
N ILE A 30 -15.56 15.28 1.29
CA ILE A 30 -14.25 15.39 1.94
C ILE A 30 -13.87 14.05 2.55
N HIS A 31 -14.76 13.43 3.31
CA HIS A 31 -14.49 12.14 3.95
C HIS A 31 -14.19 11.01 2.96
N ILE A 32 -14.90 10.94 1.83
CA ILE A 32 -14.65 9.98 0.76
C ILE A 32 -13.30 10.24 0.09
N THR A 33 -12.93 11.49 -0.15
CA THR A 33 -11.65 11.83 -0.79
C THR A 33 -10.45 11.55 0.12
N GLU A 34 -10.54 11.84 1.41
CA GLU A 34 -9.52 11.51 2.40
C GLU A 34 -9.35 10.00 2.55
N PHE A 35 -10.45 9.26 2.65
CA PHE A 35 -10.45 7.81 2.74
C PHE A 35 -9.78 7.15 1.52
N ASN A 36 -10.16 7.55 0.31
CA ASN A 36 -9.55 7.05 -0.92
C ASN A 36 -8.05 7.42 -1.03
N GLY A 37 -7.65 8.58 -0.51
CA GLY A 37 -6.25 9.02 -0.48
C GLY A 37 -5.38 8.12 0.42
N THR A 38 -5.86 7.78 1.60
CA THR A 38 -5.15 6.91 2.54
C THR A 38 -4.95 5.50 1.97
N ILE A 39 -6.01 4.90 1.44
CA ILE A 39 -5.95 3.57 0.81
C ILE A 39 -4.97 3.56 -0.36
N LYS A 40 -5.00 4.57 -1.20
CA LYS A 40 -4.09 4.67 -2.34
C LYS A 40 -2.63 4.75 -1.90
N ASN A 41 -2.33 5.49 -0.83
CA ASN A 41 -0.97 5.59 -0.29
C ASN A 41 -0.49 4.26 0.32
N ASP A 42 -1.36 3.54 1.02
CA ASP A 42 -1.03 2.23 1.58
C ASP A 42 -0.72 1.22 0.48
N ILE A 43 -1.54 1.17 -0.58
CA ILE A 43 -1.30 0.30 -1.74
C ILE A 43 0.02 0.63 -2.42
N ILE A 44 0.33 1.91 -2.64
CA ILE A 44 1.60 2.35 -3.25
C ILE A 44 2.79 1.91 -2.39
N SER A 45 2.69 2.03 -1.05
CA SER A 45 3.74 1.61 -0.13
C SER A 45 4.00 0.11 -0.21
N TYR A 46 2.94 -0.73 -0.23
CA TYR A 46 3.08 -2.17 -0.39
C TYR A 46 3.70 -2.55 -1.74
N GLU A 47 3.20 -1.98 -2.85
CA GLU A 47 3.72 -2.25 -4.20
C GLU A 47 5.19 -1.84 -4.35
N HIS A 48 5.58 -0.70 -3.78
CA HIS A 48 6.97 -0.28 -3.77
C HIS A 48 7.86 -1.28 -3.04
N PHE A 49 7.44 -1.72 -1.84
CA PHE A 49 8.17 -2.72 -1.07
C PHE A 49 8.30 -4.05 -1.82
N PHE A 50 7.21 -4.55 -2.40
CA PHE A 50 7.23 -5.81 -3.16
C PHE A 50 8.18 -5.74 -4.34
N ASN A 51 8.18 -4.62 -5.08
CA ASN A 51 9.07 -4.41 -6.21
C ASN A 51 10.54 -4.34 -5.79
N GLU A 52 10.85 -3.69 -4.66
CA GLU A 52 12.22 -3.62 -4.14
C GLU A 52 12.76 -5.02 -3.77
N VAL A 53 11.96 -5.82 -3.09
CA VAL A 53 12.34 -7.21 -2.77
C VAL A 53 12.48 -8.06 -4.04
N ASP A 54 11.57 -7.93 -4.99
CA ASP A 54 11.62 -8.66 -6.27
C ASP A 54 12.87 -8.32 -7.07
N ILE A 55 13.22 -7.05 -7.17
CA ILE A 55 14.46 -6.59 -7.83
C ILE A 55 15.68 -7.18 -7.15
N ALA A 56 15.75 -7.14 -5.82
CA ALA A 56 16.87 -7.66 -5.05
C ALA A 56 17.05 -9.17 -5.23
N VAL A 57 15.95 -9.92 -5.19
CA VAL A 57 15.97 -11.38 -5.37
C VAL A 57 16.39 -11.75 -6.79
N LYS A 58 15.83 -11.10 -7.81
CA LYS A 58 16.21 -11.34 -9.22
C LYS A 58 17.67 -11.03 -9.47
N TYR A 59 18.17 -9.92 -8.91
CA TYR A 59 19.58 -9.56 -9.01
C TYR A 59 20.48 -10.66 -8.46
N ILE A 60 20.18 -11.22 -7.29
CA ILE A 60 20.97 -12.30 -6.68
C ILE A 60 20.81 -13.64 -7.42
N ILE A 61 19.67 -13.89 -8.04
CA ILE A 61 19.52 -15.07 -8.91
C ILE A 61 20.46 -15.01 -10.10
N GLU A 62 20.64 -13.83 -10.69
CA GLU A 62 21.52 -13.58 -11.83
C GLU A 62 22.99 -13.45 -11.42
N ASN A 63 23.28 -12.96 -10.19
CA ASN A 63 24.60 -12.71 -9.66
C ASN A 63 24.81 -13.41 -8.30
N PRO A 64 24.89 -14.75 -8.25
CA PRO A 64 24.85 -15.51 -7.01
C PRO A 64 26.07 -15.31 -6.08
N ASP A 65 27.17 -14.80 -6.60
CA ASP A 65 28.40 -14.54 -5.83
C ASP A 65 28.39 -13.14 -5.19
N GLU A 66 27.36 -12.34 -5.43
CA GLU A 66 27.22 -11.00 -4.90
C GLU A 66 26.23 -10.93 -3.72
N SER A 67 26.17 -9.78 -3.09
CA SER A 67 25.15 -9.44 -2.08
C SER A 67 24.45 -8.15 -2.47
N TYR A 68 23.14 -8.08 -2.26
CA TYR A 68 22.34 -6.90 -2.48
C TYR A 68 22.01 -6.25 -1.13
N LEU A 69 22.39 -5.01 -0.97
CA LEU A 69 22.15 -4.22 0.25
C LEU A 69 21.43 -2.92 -0.14
N ARG A 70 20.28 -2.69 0.45
CA ARG A 70 19.52 -1.45 0.23
C ARG A 70 18.68 -1.09 1.44
N GLU A 71 18.60 0.21 1.72
CA GLU A 71 17.65 0.75 2.68
C GLU A 71 16.26 0.78 2.05
N ILE A 72 15.26 0.23 2.76
CA ILE A 72 13.87 0.17 2.31
C ILE A 72 12.93 0.52 3.46
N ASP A 73 11.78 1.08 3.11
CA ASP A 73 10.70 1.31 4.06
C ASP A 73 9.82 0.07 4.16
N TYR A 74 9.72 -0.47 5.37
CA TYR A 74 8.87 -1.63 5.66
C TYR A 74 7.44 -1.15 5.96
N PRO A 75 6.44 -1.54 5.15
CA PRO A 75 5.07 -1.11 5.35
C PRO A 75 4.48 -1.65 6.65
N LYS A 76 3.61 -0.86 7.25
CA LYS A 76 2.85 -1.27 8.43
C LYS A 76 1.90 -2.43 8.07
N ASP A 77 1.65 -3.30 9.04
CA ASP A 77 0.70 -4.42 8.92
C ASP A 77 1.03 -5.41 7.77
N LEU A 78 2.32 -5.51 7.42
CA LEU A 78 2.84 -6.45 6.45
C LEU A 78 3.50 -7.64 7.14
N ASN A 79 3.15 -8.85 6.70
CA ASN A 79 3.88 -10.08 7.02
C ASN A 79 4.50 -10.64 5.73
N VAL A 80 5.74 -11.08 5.81
CA VAL A 80 6.47 -11.64 4.68
C VAL A 80 6.93 -13.05 5.01
N THR A 81 6.59 -13.99 4.16
CA THR A 81 6.99 -15.39 4.28
C THR A 81 7.85 -15.77 3.08
N PHE A 82 9.09 -16.16 3.32
CA PHE A 82 9.96 -16.79 2.35
C PHE A 82 9.88 -18.31 2.56
N ASN A 83 9.47 -19.03 1.53
CA ASN A 83 9.32 -20.48 1.61
C ASN A 83 9.64 -21.12 0.26
N ASP A 84 10.50 -22.15 0.26
CA ASP A 84 10.92 -22.88 -0.95
C ASP A 84 11.16 -21.94 -2.15
N PHE A 85 10.28 -21.95 -3.13
CA PHE A 85 10.42 -21.19 -4.37
C PHE A 85 9.52 -19.95 -4.45
N TYR A 86 8.92 -19.50 -3.34
CA TYR A 86 8.03 -18.35 -3.36
C TYR A 86 8.20 -17.41 -2.17
N VAL A 87 7.81 -16.18 -2.39
CA VAL A 87 7.63 -15.16 -1.35
C VAL A 87 6.17 -14.82 -1.28
N LYS A 88 5.58 -14.92 -0.09
CA LYS A 88 4.20 -14.53 0.18
C LYS A 88 4.18 -13.29 1.05
N TYR A 89 3.39 -12.31 0.64
CA TYR A 89 3.11 -11.09 1.38
C TYR A 89 1.65 -11.14 1.85
N ASP A 90 1.42 -11.06 3.16
CA ASP A 90 0.09 -10.91 3.76
C ASP A 90 -0.01 -9.49 4.32
N PHE A 91 -1.02 -8.72 3.90
CA PHE A 91 -1.17 -7.30 4.25
C PHE A 91 -2.64 -6.90 4.39
N LEU A 92 -2.90 -5.78 5.08
CA LEU A 92 -4.23 -5.28 5.34
C LEU A 92 -4.56 -4.08 4.43
N ILE A 93 -5.68 -4.17 3.72
CA ILE A 93 -6.32 -3.02 3.05
C ILE A 93 -7.74 -2.90 3.60
N GLU A 94 -8.11 -1.77 4.14
CA GLU A 94 -9.44 -1.54 4.74
C GLU A 94 -9.83 -2.59 5.79
N ASN A 95 -8.89 -3.01 6.64
CA ASN A 95 -9.06 -4.10 7.61
C ASN A 95 -9.41 -5.46 6.99
N LYS A 96 -9.24 -5.62 5.68
CA LYS A 96 -9.36 -6.91 4.99
C LYS A 96 -7.99 -7.47 4.70
N LEU A 97 -7.81 -8.76 5.04
CA LEU A 97 -6.58 -9.47 4.73
C LEU A 97 -6.50 -9.73 3.22
N ASN A 98 -5.40 -9.30 2.64
CA ASN A 98 -5.03 -9.55 1.25
C ASN A 98 -3.70 -10.28 1.22
N TYR A 99 -3.39 -10.92 0.09
CA TYR A 99 -2.09 -11.54 -0.10
C TYR A 99 -1.59 -11.38 -1.53
N LYS A 100 -0.27 -11.44 -1.70
CA LYS A 100 0.42 -11.46 -2.99
C LYS A 100 1.54 -12.50 -2.93
N ILE A 101 1.74 -13.25 -4.02
CA ILE A 101 2.76 -14.30 -4.11
C ILE A 101 3.61 -14.04 -5.33
N TYR A 102 4.94 -14.16 -5.14
CA TYR A 102 5.94 -14.15 -6.21
C TYR A 102 6.67 -15.49 -6.20
N GLU A 103 6.84 -16.10 -7.36
CA GLU A 103 7.55 -17.36 -7.56
C GLU A 103 8.91 -17.12 -8.21
N TYR A 104 9.90 -17.91 -7.80
CA TYR A 104 11.28 -17.77 -8.23
C TYR A 104 11.88 -19.12 -8.64
N SER A 105 12.96 -19.06 -9.43
CA SER A 105 13.65 -20.24 -9.94
C SER A 105 14.63 -20.87 -8.94
N LYS A 106 15.02 -20.14 -7.89
CA LYS A 106 15.91 -20.63 -6.82
C LYS A 106 15.16 -20.69 -5.49
N PRO A 107 15.44 -21.69 -4.66
CA PRO A 107 14.81 -21.83 -3.36
C PRO A 107 15.34 -20.81 -2.34
N PHE A 108 14.49 -20.44 -1.41
CA PHE A 108 14.82 -19.62 -0.25
C PHE A 108 15.18 -20.49 0.96
N ILE A 109 16.00 -19.94 1.85
CA ILE A 109 15.98 -20.40 3.24
C ILE A 109 14.71 -19.90 3.87
N ASN A 110 13.88 -20.83 4.38
CA ASN A 110 12.58 -20.51 4.96
C ASN A 110 12.72 -19.50 6.10
N HIS A 111 12.04 -18.38 5.97
CA HIS A 111 12.02 -17.32 6.97
C HIS A 111 10.68 -16.58 6.99
N PHE A 112 10.33 -16.06 8.18
CA PHE A 112 9.08 -15.37 8.38
C PHE A 112 9.31 -14.06 9.13
N TYR A 113 8.84 -12.95 8.55
CA TYR A 113 8.86 -11.62 9.15
C TYR A 113 7.45 -11.17 9.46
N ARG A 114 7.21 -10.79 10.70
CA ARG A 114 5.89 -10.39 11.17
C ARG A 114 5.92 -8.95 11.64
N ASN A 115 5.17 -8.10 10.98
CA ASN A 115 4.86 -6.72 11.36
C ASN A 115 6.01 -6.03 12.12
N LEU A 116 7.13 -5.81 11.41
CA LEU A 116 8.33 -5.24 12.00
C LEU A 116 8.04 -3.82 12.52
N SER A 117 8.46 -3.53 13.74
CA SER A 117 8.20 -2.24 14.40
C SER A 117 8.99 -1.07 13.83
N LYS A 118 10.09 -1.36 13.11
CA LYS A 118 10.89 -0.35 12.41
C LYS A 118 10.29 -0.07 11.04
N THR A 119 10.14 1.20 10.69
CA THR A 119 9.66 1.62 9.38
C THR A 119 10.74 1.55 8.31
N THR A 120 12.00 1.83 8.66
CA THR A 120 13.13 1.80 7.72
C THR A 120 14.11 0.72 8.12
N LEU A 121 14.42 -0.18 7.20
CA LEU A 121 15.27 -1.35 7.41
C LEU A 121 16.29 -1.47 6.28
N ILE A 122 17.33 -2.24 6.51
CA ILE A 122 18.28 -2.65 5.48
C ILE A 122 17.86 -4.02 4.94
N LEU A 123 17.44 -4.06 3.69
CA LEU A 123 17.23 -5.28 2.94
C LEU A 123 18.60 -5.85 2.56
N ASN A 124 18.91 -7.03 3.01
CA ASN A 124 20.10 -7.79 2.65
C ASN A 124 19.68 -9.10 1.99
N VAL A 125 20.05 -9.27 0.72
CA VAL A 125 19.80 -10.50 -0.03
C VAL A 125 21.13 -11.05 -0.51
N SER A 126 21.34 -12.35 -0.30
CA SER A 126 22.54 -13.08 -0.71
C SER A 126 22.18 -14.50 -1.13
N CYS A 127 23.11 -15.19 -1.79
CA CYS A 127 22.97 -16.60 -2.11
C CYS A 127 23.96 -17.42 -1.29
N PHE A 128 23.46 -18.45 -0.59
CA PHE A 128 24.29 -19.38 0.17
C PHE A 128 23.95 -20.81 -0.21
N GLN A 129 24.93 -21.57 -0.68
CA GLN A 129 24.76 -22.98 -1.09
C GLN A 129 23.55 -23.21 -2.02
N ASN A 130 23.35 -22.30 -2.98
CA ASN A 130 22.26 -22.31 -3.94
C ASN A 130 20.86 -21.90 -3.38
N PHE A 131 20.80 -21.48 -2.13
CA PHE A 131 19.59 -20.93 -1.49
C PHE A 131 19.68 -19.40 -1.41
N ILE A 132 18.56 -18.74 -1.63
CA ILE A 132 18.45 -17.30 -1.41
C ILE A 132 18.17 -17.05 0.06
N VAL A 133 18.93 -16.14 0.64
CA VAL A 133 18.82 -15.70 2.02
C VAL A 133 18.42 -14.25 2.03
N VAL A 134 17.34 -13.93 2.72
CA VAL A 134 16.83 -12.56 2.83
C VAL A 134 16.79 -12.16 4.29
N TYR A 135 17.37 -11.01 4.62
CA TYR A 135 17.33 -10.42 5.96
C TYR A 135 16.85 -8.98 5.89
N PHE A 136 16.01 -8.61 6.85
CA PHE A 136 15.64 -7.24 7.17
C PHE A 136 16.25 -6.87 8.53
N ASN A 137 17.18 -5.90 8.54
CA ASN A 137 17.96 -5.48 9.71
C ASN A 137 17.63 -4.02 10.11
#